data_8ee0844d54192a39f692d04a2d7f3667
#
_entry.id   8ee0844d54192a39f692d04a2d7f3667
#
_cell.length_a   1.000
_cell.length_b   1.000
_cell.length_c   1.000
_cell.angle_alpha   90.00
_cell.angle_beta   90.00
_cell.angle_gamma   90.00
#
_symmetry.space_group_name_H-M   'P 1'
#
loop_
_entity.id
_entity.type
_entity.pdbx_description
1 polymer ?
#
loop_
_entity_poly.entity_id
_entity_poly.type
_entity_poly.pdbx_seq_one_letter_code
_entity_poly.pdbx_strand_id
1 'polypeptide(L)'
;MISGIIEGFYGQPWSHETRLDFIDFLAEHGGNTYVWAAKLEPRHRELWAEAFTSDELAQFTELATQQATVQVLIGLTPGSDATSEQLISKMRPVIENGCHGVVLSFDDLPVLDAATKHRDLANALIEQLNTQVWLVPTHYAGTTSSPYLEKLFDGLHEDVLVMWTGVHVVNDSITAIDAQLRTTACDSRKPLLWDNTPVNDAIMSEALHLG
;
A
#
# COMPACT_ATOMS: atom_id res chain seq x y z
N MET A 1 -4.48 -12.67 10.40
CA MET A 1 -4.89 -12.42 8.98
C MET A 1 -5.07 -10.92 8.83
N ILE A 2 -4.59 -10.31 7.75
CA ILE A 2 -4.82 -8.90 7.44
C ILE A 2 -6.16 -8.80 6.73
N SER A 3 -7.04 -7.92 7.21
CA SER A 3 -8.34 -7.62 6.60
C SER A 3 -8.66 -6.15 6.84
N GLY A 4 -8.94 -5.40 5.77
CA GLY A 4 -9.14 -3.97 5.93
C GLY A 4 -9.52 -3.25 4.65
N ILE A 5 -9.34 -1.94 4.68
CA ILE A 5 -9.69 -1.03 3.59
C ILE A 5 -8.46 -0.21 3.18
N ILE A 6 -8.30 -0.05 1.87
CA ILE A 6 -7.35 0.89 1.28
C ILE A 6 -8.15 2.04 0.67
N GLU A 7 -7.93 3.27 1.15
CA GLU A 7 -8.42 4.49 0.52
C GLU A 7 -7.55 4.81 -0.71
N GLY A 8 -7.55 3.92 -1.72
CA GLY A 8 -6.64 3.94 -2.87
C GLY A 8 -7.29 4.36 -4.19
N PHE A 9 -8.40 5.07 -4.16
CA PHE A 9 -9.20 5.44 -5.33
C PHE A 9 -8.81 6.81 -5.92
N TYR A 10 -9.19 7.02 -7.17
CA TYR A 10 -9.24 8.33 -7.81
C TYR A 10 -10.61 8.98 -7.53
N GLY A 11 -10.63 10.21 -7.07
CA GLY A 11 -11.83 10.93 -6.67
C GLY A 11 -11.58 11.80 -5.47
N GLN A 12 -12.62 12.47 -4.99
CA GLN A 12 -12.50 13.31 -3.80
C GLN A 12 -12.05 12.46 -2.61
N PRO A 13 -10.91 12.76 -1.97
CA PRO A 13 -10.50 12.06 -0.75
C PRO A 13 -11.58 12.15 0.34
N TRP A 14 -11.67 11.13 1.16
CA TRP A 14 -12.58 11.16 2.30
C TRP A 14 -12.20 12.28 3.28
N SER A 15 -13.21 12.83 3.95
CA SER A 15 -12.97 13.74 5.05
C SER A 15 -12.31 13.00 6.23
N HIS A 16 -11.65 13.74 7.11
CA HIS A 16 -11.05 13.15 8.29
C HIS A 16 -12.09 12.41 9.16
N GLU A 17 -13.28 13.00 9.34
CA GLU A 17 -14.41 12.39 10.06
C GLU A 17 -14.83 11.07 9.41
N THR A 18 -14.98 11.04 8.08
CA THR A 18 -15.30 9.80 7.35
C THR A 18 -14.24 8.70 7.57
N ARG A 19 -12.97 9.07 7.62
CA ARG A 19 -11.87 8.13 7.89
C ARG A 19 -11.95 7.54 9.29
N LEU A 20 -12.28 8.34 10.29
CA LEU A 20 -12.53 7.87 11.67
C LEU A 20 -13.72 6.91 11.72
N ASP A 21 -14.85 7.26 11.07
CA ASP A 21 -16.02 6.39 10.96
C ASP A 21 -15.67 5.03 10.31
N PHE A 22 -14.83 5.01 9.27
CA PHE A 22 -14.38 3.76 8.65
C PHE A 22 -13.47 2.93 9.55
N ILE A 23 -12.65 3.54 10.38
CA ILE A 23 -11.83 2.83 11.37
C ILE A 23 -12.72 2.18 12.44
N ASP A 24 -13.76 2.89 12.92
CA ASP A 24 -14.75 2.33 13.83
C ASP A 24 -15.52 1.18 13.19
N PHE A 25 -15.99 1.36 11.95
CA PHE A 25 -16.62 0.30 11.18
C PHE A 25 -15.74 -0.94 11.03
N LEU A 26 -14.47 -0.79 10.72
CA LEU A 26 -13.52 -1.91 10.64
C LEU A 26 -13.44 -2.66 11.96
N ALA A 27 -13.26 -1.94 13.07
CA ALA A 27 -13.17 -2.54 14.40
C ALA A 27 -14.43 -3.33 14.77
N GLU A 28 -15.62 -2.80 14.45
CA GLU A 28 -16.91 -3.44 14.72
C GLU A 28 -17.15 -4.70 13.88
N HIS A 29 -16.58 -4.75 12.66
CA HIS A 29 -16.82 -5.83 11.70
C HIS A 29 -15.64 -6.79 11.53
N GLY A 30 -14.65 -6.74 12.44
CA GLY A 30 -13.52 -7.66 12.46
C GLY A 30 -12.41 -7.33 11.45
N GLY A 31 -12.45 -6.15 10.83
CA GLY A 31 -11.33 -5.58 10.08
C GLY A 31 -10.24 -5.09 11.04
N ASN A 32 -9.01 -5.09 10.59
CA ASN A 32 -7.87 -4.73 11.45
C ASN A 32 -6.84 -3.82 10.77
N THR A 33 -7.15 -3.30 9.59
CA THR A 33 -6.19 -2.47 8.86
C THR A 33 -6.89 -1.41 8.02
N TYR A 34 -6.43 -0.18 8.15
CA TYR A 34 -6.80 0.94 7.29
C TYR A 34 -5.54 1.50 6.63
N VAL A 35 -5.58 1.73 5.32
CA VAL A 35 -4.50 2.36 4.56
C VAL A 35 -4.96 3.69 3.98
N TRP A 36 -4.34 4.78 4.44
CA TRP A 36 -4.50 6.11 3.88
C TRP A 36 -3.66 6.23 2.60
N ALA A 37 -4.28 6.26 1.43
CA ALA A 37 -3.58 6.27 0.14
C ALA A 37 -4.39 6.90 -1.00
N ALA A 38 -5.33 7.82 -0.70
CA ALA A 38 -6.16 8.46 -1.72
C ALA A 38 -5.30 9.17 -2.77
N LYS A 39 -5.53 8.85 -4.04
CA LYS A 39 -4.66 9.27 -5.16
C LYS A 39 -4.62 10.77 -5.38
N LEU A 40 -5.65 11.52 -4.96
CA LEU A 40 -5.72 12.99 -5.05
C LEU A 40 -5.29 13.71 -3.76
N GLU A 41 -4.83 12.99 -2.75
CA GLU A 41 -4.16 13.63 -1.61
C GLU A 41 -2.79 14.18 -2.07
N PRO A 42 -2.57 15.49 -1.99
CA PRO A 42 -1.39 16.09 -2.63
C PRO A 42 -0.07 15.46 -2.17
N ARG A 43 0.10 15.27 -0.86
CA ARG A 43 1.35 14.73 -0.29
C ARG A 43 1.48 13.22 -0.36
N HIS A 44 0.43 12.53 -0.81
CA HIS A 44 0.54 11.12 -1.18
C HIS A 44 1.30 10.93 -2.51
N ARG A 45 1.05 11.79 -3.52
CA ARG A 45 1.54 11.59 -4.89
C ARG A 45 2.20 12.83 -5.49
N GLU A 46 1.43 13.90 -5.74
CA GLU A 46 1.90 15.06 -6.50
C GLU A 46 3.03 15.80 -5.77
N LEU A 47 2.84 16.05 -4.48
CA LEU A 47 3.79 16.71 -3.60
C LEU A 47 4.51 15.70 -2.68
N TRP A 48 4.78 14.50 -3.18
CA TRP A 48 5.31 13.40 -2.39
C TRP A 48 6.62 13.75 -1.66
N ALA A 49 7.43 14.63 -2.22
CA ALA A 49 8.70 15.06 -1.61
C ALA A 49 8.54 16.08 -0.48
N GLU A 50 7.37 16.74 -0.37
CA GLU A 50 7.10 17.67 0.70
C GLU A 50 6.81 16.94 2.02
N ALA A 51 7.28 17.51 3.12
CA ALA A 51 6.94 17.01 4.46
C ALA A 51 5.41 17.15 4.71
N PHE A 52 4.85 16.23 5.48
CA PHE A 52 3.49 16.40 5.99
C PHE A 52 3.42 17.62 6.91
N THR A 53 2.31 18.33 6.86
CA THR A 53 2.05 19.45 7.76
C THR A 53 1.78 18.98 9.19
N SER A 54 1.88 19.89 10.16
CA SER A 54 1.52 19.57 11.55
C SER A 54 0.08 19.10 11.69
N ASP A 55 -0.84 19.67 10.90
CA ASP A 55 -2.26 19.29 10.92
C ASP A 55 -2.47 17.88 10.34
N GLU A 56 -1.78 17.52 9.24
CA GLU A 56 -1.82 16.16 8.69
C GLU A 56 -1.24 15.13 9.68
N LEU A 57 -0.12 15.44 10.32
CA LEU A 57 0.47 14.57 11.35
C LEU A 57 -0.46 14.41 12.56
N ALA A 58 -1.13 15.47 12.99
CA ALA A 58 -2.13 15.39 14.05
C ALA A 58 -3.32 14.49 13.67
N GLN A 59 -3.82 14.63 12.43
CA GLN A 59 -4.87 13.75 11.90
C GLN A 59 -4.41 12.28 11.83
N PHE A 60 -3.18 12.01 11.39
CA PHE A 60 -2.63 10.65 11.39
C PHE A 60 -2.54 10.05 12.79
N THR A 61 -2.14 10.86 13.79
CA THR A 61 -2.15 10.43 15.20
C THR A 61 -3.55 10.05 15.66
N GLU A 62 -4.54 10.85 15.32
CA GLU A 62 -5.93 10.60 15.68
C GLU A 62 -6.45 9.31 15.03
N LEU A 63 -6.21 9.12 13.72
CA LEU A 63 -6.55 7.88 13.03
C LEU A 63 -5.88 6.66 13.68
N ALA A 64 -4.58 6.75 13.99
CA ALA A 64 -3.81 5.64 14.56
C ALA A 64 -4.23 5.26 15.99
N THR A 65 -4.86 6.18 16.71
CA THR A 65 -5.32 5.98 18.09
C THR A 65 -6.82 5.73 18.22
N GLN A 66 -7.60 5.90 17.13
CA GLN A 66 -9.05 5.77 17.13
C GLN A 66 -9.51 4.39 17.64
N GLN A 67 -8.90 3.31 17.15
CA GLN A 67 -9.22 1.95 17.55
C GLN A 67 -7.96 1.10 17.71
N ALA A 68 -7.69 0.61 18.91
CA ALA A 68 -6.51 -0.19 19.22
C ALA A 68 -6.39 -1.51 18.43
N THR A 69 -7.48 -1.99 17.84
CA THR A 69 -7.53 -3.22 17.03
C THR A 69 -7.28 -2.97 15.55
N VAL A 70 -7.23 -1.71 15.10
CA VAL A 70 -7.06 -1.34 13.69
C VAL A 70 -5.71 -0.67 13.50
N GLN A 71 -4.86 -1.29 12.70
CA GLN A 71 -3.59 -0.70 12.28
C GLN A 71 -3.83 0.35 11.19
N VAL A 72 -3.16 1.48 11.30
CA VAL A 72 -3.19 2.56 10.30
C VAL A 72 -1.84 2.63 9.61
N LEU A 73 -1.84 2.46 8.28
CA LEU A 73 -0.65 2.61 7.43
C LEU A 73 -0.83 3.83 6.51
N ILE A 74 0.25 4.52 6.25
CA ILE A 74 0.25 5.71 5.40
C ILE A 74 0.89 5.38 4.05
N GLY A 75 0.12 5.60 2.99
CA GLY A 75 0.54 5.39 1.61
C GLY A 75 1.37 6.54 1.06
N LEU A 76 2.31 6.22 0.18
CA LEU A 76 3.11 7.17 -0.56
C LEU A 76 3.41 6.63 -1.96
N THR A 77 3.20 7.46 -2.98
CA THR A 77 3.64 7.20 -4.36
C THR A 77 4.82 8.14 -4.67
N PRO A 78 6.07 7.73 -4.41
CA PRO A 78 7.22 8.58 -4.64
C PRO A 78 7.56 8.67 -6.13
N GLY A 79 8.12 9.79 -6.54
CA GLY A 79 8.60 9.98 -7.91
C GLY A 79 9.79 9.08 -8.24
N SER A 80 10.09 8.99 -9.53
CA SER A 80 11.20 8.17 -10.04
C SER A 80 12.58 8.63 -9.57
N ASP A 81 12.71 9.85 -9.08
CA ASP A 81 13.92 10.47 -8.52
C ASP A 81 14.06 10.30 -7.01
N ALA A 82 13.07 9.70 -6.33
CA ALA A 82 13.07 9.52 -4.88
C ALA A 82 14.36 8.87 -4.36
N THR A 83 14.83 9.35 -3.22
CA THR A 83 15.95 8.74 -2.48
C THR A 83 15.46 8.15 -1.15
N SER A 84 16.23 7.21 -0.61
CA SER A 84 15.91 6.60 0.70
C SER A 84 15.86 7.66 1.81
N GLU A 85 16.79 8.63 1.78
CA GLU A 85 16.85 9.69 2.77
C GLU A 85 15.59 10.57 2.77
N GLN A 86 15.09 10.91 1.57
CA GLN A 86 13.85 11.69 1.44
C GLN A 86 12.66 10.93 2.01
N LEU A 87 12.51 9.63 1.68
CA LEU A 87 11.43 8.81 2.19
C LEU A 87 11.50 8.62 3.71
N ILE A 88 12.68 8.32 4.24
CA ILE A 88 12.91 8.16 5.67
C ILE A 88 12.59 9.47 6.41
N SER A 89 13.09 10.61 5.91
CA SER A 89 12.83 11.92 6.50
C SER A 89 11.34 12.25 6.55
N LYS A 90 10.60 11.93 5.47
CA LYS A 90 9.16 12.18 5.38
C LYS A 90 8.35 11.24 6.28
N MET A 91 8.69 9.95 6.29
CA MET A 91 7.86 8.94 6.98
C MET A 91 8.22 8.77 8.46
N ARG A 92 9.40 9.17 8.90
CA ARG A 92 9.80 9.11 10.32
C ARG A 92 8.81 9.82 11.24
N PRO A 93 8.39 11.09 11.01
CA PRO A 93 7.38 11.72 11.85
C PRO A 93 6.05 10.98 11.87
N VAL A 94 5.65 10.34 10.77
CA VAL A 94 4.42 9.54 10.68
C VAL A 94 4.47 8.36 11.65
N ILE A 95 5.58 7.63 11.67
CA ILE A 95 5.77 6.48 12.57
C ILE A 95 5.93 6.96 14.03
N GLU A 96 6.68 8.02 14.28
CA GLU A 96 6.85 8.61 15.62
C GLU A 96 5.53 9.13 16.19
N ASN A 97 4.56 9.50 15.35
CA ASN A 97 3.21 9.90 15.75
C ASN A 97 2.22 8.71 15.84
N GLY A 98 2.70 7.47 15.81
CA GLY A 98 1.93 6.29 16.18
C GLY A 98 1.33 5.51 15.01
N CYS A 99 1.54 5.91 13.75
CA CYS A 99 1.15 5.08 12.61
C CYS A 99 1.95 3.77 12.56
N HIS A 100 1.32 2.71 12.07
CA HIS A 100 1.80 1.35 12.21
C HIS A 100 2.69 0.90 11.04
N GLY A 101 2.73 1.67 9.94
CA GLY A 101 3.54 1.30 8.78
C GLY A 101 3.39 2.23 7.59
N VAL A 102 4.11 1.87 6.54
CA VAL A 102 4.17 2.60 5.27
C VAL A 102 3.75 1.71 4.13
N VAL A 103 2.99 2.24 3.17
CA VAL A 103 2.71 1.57 1.89
C VAL A 103 3.37 2.35 0.76
N LEU A 104 4.37 1.76 0.10
CA LEU A 104 4.99 2.32 -1.09
C LEU A 104 4.25 1.85 -2.33
N SER A 105 3.71 2.79 -3.10
CA SER A 105 2.98 2.52 -4.34
C SER A 105 3.80 2.90 -5.57
N PHE A 106 4.10 1.89 -6.41
CA PHE A 106 4.79 2.04 -7.69
C PHE A 106 3.95 1.51 -8.86
N ASP A 107 2.63 1.42 -8.66
CA ASP A 107 1.67 0.85 -9.60
C ASP A 107 1.58 1.63 -10.92
N ASP A 108 1.38 2.93 -10.88
CA ASP A 108 1.11 3.76 -12.06
C ASP A 108 2.34 4.51 -12.58
N LEU A 109 3.54 4.06 -12.28
CA LEU A 109 4.76 4.73 -12.72
C LEU A 109 5.28 4.16 -14.05
N PRO A 110 5.57 4.98 -15.06
CA PRO A 110 6.03 4.53 -16.38
C PRO A 110 7.51 4.13 -16.41
N VAL A 111 7.99 3.37 -15.43
CA VAL A 111 9.42 3.12 -15.26
C VAL A 111 9.78 1.68 -15.61
N LEU A 112 10.49 1.52 -16.72
CA LEU A 112 10.85 0.24 -17.28
C LEU A 112 11.95 -0.54 -16.56
N ASP A 113 12.79 0.05 -15.70
CA ASP A 113 13.89 -0.66 -15.01
C ASP A 113 14.16 -0.14 -13.58
N ALA A 114 13.11 0.01 -12.78
CA ALA A 114 13.22 0.53 -11.43
C ALA A 114 13.11 -0.53 -10.31
N ALA A 115 13.07 -1.81 -10.65
CA ALA A 115 12.86 -2.89 -9.69
C ALA A 115 13.87 -2.86 -8.53
N THR A 116 15.16 -2.73 -8.85
CA THR A 116 16.23 -2.60 -7.84
C THR A 116 16.03 -1.38 -6.95
N LYS A 117 15.69 -0.23 -7.54
CA LYS A 117 15.41 0.98 -6.78
C LYS A 117 14.20 0.84 -5.87
N HIS A 118 13.10 0.25 -6.36
CA HIS A 118 11.89 0.02 -5.56
C HIS A 118 12.19 -0.90 -4.36
N ARG A 119 12.96 -1.96 -4.58
CA ARG A 119 13.47 -2.84 -3.53
C ARG A 119 14.30 -2.07 -2.50
N ASP A 120 15.30 -1.31 -2.96
CA ASP A 120 16.24 -0.61 -2.09
C ASP A 120 15.54 0.46 -1.24
N LEU A 121 14.53 1.15 -1.80
CA LEU A 121 13.70 2.09 -1.07
C LEU A 121 12.86 1.39 0.02
N ALA A 122 12.25 0.24 -0.29
CA ALA A 122 11.48 -0.53 0.69
C ALA A 122 12.37 -1.08 1.81
N ASN A 123 13.54 -1.64 1.45
CA ASN A 123 14.52 -2.13 2.43
C ASN A 123 15.00 -1.02 3.37
N ALA A 124 15.34 0.15 2.81
CA ALA A 124 15.79 1.29 3.62
C ALA A 124 14.71 1.76 4.62
N LEU A 125 13.44 1.77 4.23
CA LEU A 125 12.36 2.16 5.15
C LEU A 125 12.18 1.15 6.29
N ILE A 126 12.14 -0.14 5.99
CA ILE A 126 11.94 -1.16 7.05
C ILE A 126 13.12 -1.17 8.03
N GLU A 127 14.35 -1.09 7.52
CA GLU A 127 15.56 -1.10 8.34
C GLU A 127 15.73 0.16 9.20
N GLN A 128 15.40 1.35 8.66
CA GLN A 128 15.68 2.63 9.32
C GLN A 128 14.54 3.12 10.21
N LEU A 129 13.30 2.69 9.93
CA LEU A 129 12.12 3.08 10.71
C LEU A 129 11.64 1.98 11.65
N ASN A 130 12.13 0.74 11.48
CA ASN A 130 11.71 -0.44 12.25
C ASN A 130 10.18 -0.55 12.30
N THR A 131 9.53 -0.49 11.13
CA THR A 131 8.09 -0.48 10.97
C THR A 131 7.66 -1.43 9.86
N GLN A 132 6.36 -1.71 9.75
CA GLN A 132 5.82 -2.47 8.63
C GLN A 132 5.99 -1.69 7.32
N VAL A 133 6.44 -2.35 6.27
CA VAL A 133 6.50 -1.80 4.92
C VAL A 133 5.74 -2.71 3.97
N TRP A 134 4.75 -2.16 3.29
CA TRP A 134 4.04 -2.81 2.21
C TRP A 134 4.45 -2.18 0.89
N LEU A 135 4.50 -2.98 -0.15
CA LEU A 135 4.97 -2.57 -1.47
C LEU A 135 3.93 -2.93 -2.53
N VAL A 136 3.43 -1.93 -3.24
CA VAL A 136 2.69 -2.13 -4.49
C VAL A 136 3.68 -2.04 -5.64
N PRO A 137 4.07 -3.15 -6.26
CA PRO A 137 5.07 -3.13 -7.33
C PRO A 137 4.47 -2.62 -8.64
N THR A 138 5.28 -2.19 -9.59
CA THR A 138 4.80 -1.82 -10.94
C THR A 138 4.10 -3.00 -11.63
N HIS A 139 4.56 -4.25 -11.41
CA HIS A 139 3.89 -5.46 -11.88
C HIS A 139 3.01 -6.06 -10.78
N TYR A 140 1.97 -5.31 -10.39
CA TYR A 140 1.06 -5.66 -9.30
C TYR A 140 -0.05 -6.63 -9.67
N ALA A 141 -0.29 -6.90 -10.96
CA ALA A 141 -1.27 -7.87 -11.46
C ALA A 141 -0.58 -9.05 -12.16
N GLY A 142 -1.33 -10.12 -12.40
CA GLY A 142 -0.84 -11.31 -13.11
C GLY A 142 -0.27 -12.39 -12.18
N THR A 143 -0.05 -13.57 -12.77
CA THR A 143 0.38 -14.79 -12.06
C THR A 143 1.72 -15.33 -12.56
N THR A 144 2.37 -14.64 -13.51
CA THR A 144 3.66 -15.04 -14.09
C THR A 144 4.80 -14.18 -13.59
N SER A 145 6.00 -14.72 -13.54
CA SER A 145 7.21 -13.93 -13.26
C SER A 145 7.53 -12.97 -14.41
N SER A 146 8.35 -12.01 -14.11
CA SER A 146 8.88 -11.05 -15.08
C SER A 146 10.28 -10.60 -14.63
N PRO A 147 11.11 -10.08 -15.55
CA PRO A 147 12.43 -9.55 -15.18
C PRO A 147 12.36 -8.45 -14.10
N TYR A 148 11.25 -7.71 -14.04
CA TYR A 148 11.00 -6.75 -12.97
C TYR A 148 10.82 -7.45 -11.62
N LEU A 149 9.92 -8.45 -11.53
CA LEU A 149 9.66 -9.19 -10.28
C LEU A 149 10.91 -9.94 -9.82
N GLU A 150 11.63 -10.59 -10.73
CA GLU A 150 12.87 -11.28 -10.40
C GLU A 150 13.90 -10.36 -9.75
N LYS A 151 14.12 -9.16 -10.32
CA LYS A 151 15.02 -8.15 -9.74
C LYS A 151 14.49 -7.55 -8.44
N LEU A 152 13.17 -7.38 -8.31
CA LEU A 152 12.54 -6.85 -7.11
C LEU A 152 12.75 -7.79 -5.92
N PHE A 153 12.50 -9.07 -6.12
CA PHE A 153 12.59 -10.08 -5.05
C PHE A 153 14.02 -10.51 -4.74
N ASP A 154 14.97 -10.28 -5.65
CA ASP A 154 16.40 -10.54 -5.41
C ASP A 154 16.96 -9.56 -4.36
N GLY A 155 16.94 -9.99 -3.08
CA GLY A 155 17.39 -9.21 -1.93
C GLY A 155 16.35 -8.26 -1.32
N LEU A 156 15.07 -8.41 -1.63
CA LEU A 156 14.00 -7.72 -0.90
C LEU A 156 13.90 -8.28 0.53
N HIS A 157 13.88 -7.40 1.53
CA HIS A 157 13.75 -7.78 2.95
C HIS A 157 12.55 -8.69 3.17
N GLU A 158 12.72 -9.76 3.97
CA GLU A 158 11.72 -10.83 4.13
C GLU A 158 10.38 -10.34 4.71
N ASP A 159 10.38 -9.32 5.55
CA ASP A 159 9.20 -8.76 6.19
C ASP A 159 8.47 -7.71 5.33
N VAL A 160 8.99 -7.33 4.16
CA VAL A 160 8.26 -6.46 3.23
C VAL A 160 7.11 -7.25 2.61
N LEU A 161 5.87 -6.82 2.84
CA LEU A 161 4.69 -7.45 2.23
C LEU A 161 4.45 -6.86 0.84
N VAL A 162 4.34 -7.73 -0.16
CA VAL A 162 4.16 -7.30 -1.55
C VAL A 162 2.70 -7.49 -1.98
N MET A 163 2.08 -6.41 -2.41
CA MET A 163 0.68 -6.38 -2.78
C MET A 163 0.45 -6.89 -4.20
N TRP A 164 -0.74 -7.42 -4.43
CA TRP A 164 -1.18 -8.01 -5.68
C TRP A 164 -2.68 -7.83 -5.86
N THR A 165 -3.14 -7.40 -7.03
CA THR A 165 -4.57 -7.18 -7.29
C THR A 165 -5.31 -8.41 -7.80
N GLY A 166 -4.60 -9.46 -8.18
CA GLY A 166 -5.18 -10.64 -8.81
C GLY A 166 -4.59 -10.90 -10.19
N VAL A 167 -5.26 -11.73 -10.98
CA VAL A 167 -4.86 -12.04 -12.35
C VAL A 167 -4.88 -10.78 -13.23
N HIS A 168 -5.85 -9.90 -12.96
CA HIS A 168 -6.04 -8.61 -13.60
C HIS A 168 -6.04 -7.48 -12.56
N VAL A 169 -6.12 -6.23 -13.01
CA VAL A 169 -6.30 -5.07 -12.13
C VAL A 169 -7.66 -5.13 -11.42
N VAL A 170 -8.69 -5.48 -12.15
CA VAL A 170 -10.04 -5.77 -11.66
C VAL A 170 -10.39 -7.19 -12.08
N ASN A 171 -10.88 -8.01 -11.18
CA ASN A 171 -11.12 -9.43 -11.40
C ASN A 171 -12.60 -9.77 -11.18
N ASP A 172 -13.13 -10.71 -11.97
CA ASP A 172 -14.44 -11.32 -11.72
C ASP A 172 -14.35 -12.39 -10.62
N SER A 173 -13.18 -13.01 -10.49
CA SER A 173 -12.88 -13.98 -9.44
C SER A 173 -11.38 -14.11 -9.23
N ILE A 174 -10.97 -14.49 -8.01
CA ILE A 174 -9.58 -14.81 -7.66
C ILE A 174 -9.60 -16.17 -6.96
N THR A 175 -8.79 -17.11 -7.42
CA THR A 175 -8.75 -18.47 -6.89
C THR A 175 -7.48 -18.73 -6.07
N ALA A 176 -7.53 -19.76 -5.22
CA ALA A 176 -6.34 -20.23 -4.50
C ALA A 176 -5.20 -20.68 -5.46
N ILE A 177 -5.55 -21.14 -6.66
CA ILE A 177 -4.57 -21.50 -7.71
C ILE A 177 -3.86 -20.25 -8.21
N ASP A 178 -4.58 -19.16 -8.47
CA ASP A 178 -3.99 -17.89 -8.89
C ASP A 178 -3.01 -17.35 -7.84
N ALA A 179 -3.40 -17.39 -6.57
CA ALA A 179 -2.54 -16.99 -5.46
C ALA A 179 -1.28 -17.88 -5.35
N GLN A 180 -1.41 -19.19 -5.59
CA GLN A 180 -0.27 -20.10 -5.60
C GLN A 180 0.67 -19.86 -6.78
N LEU A 181 0.15 -19.59 -7.97
CA LEU A 181 0.94 -19.22 -9.15
C LEU A 181 1.67 -17.89 -8.88
N ARG A 182 0.99 -16.88 -8.32
CA ARG A 182 1.64 -15.62 -7.93
C ARG A 182 2.75 -15.85 -6.89
N THR A 183 2.52 -16.67 -5.89
CA THR A 183 3.51 -17.05 -4.89
C THR A 183 4.78 -17.62 -5.56
N THR A 184 4.60 -18.52 -6.52
CA THR A 184 5.71 -19.09 -7.29
C THR A 184 6.45 -18.04 -8.12
N ALA A 185 5.72 -17.12 -8.75
CA ALA A 185 6.29 -16.04 -9.54
C ALA A 185 7.03 -14.98 -8.72
N CYS A 186 6.81 -14.94 -7.41
CA CYS A 186 7.35 -13.97 -6.46
C CYS A 186 8.28 -14.61 -5.42
N ASP A 187 9.18 -15.47 -5.86
CA ASP A 187 10.19 -16.12 -5.02
C ASP A 187 9.59 -16.83 -3.78
N SER A 188 8.50 -17.54 -3.98
CA SER A 188 7.76 -18.26 -2.94
C SER A 188 7.15 -17.37 -1.83
N ARG A 189 7.08 -16.07 -2.04
CA ARG A 189 6.43 -15.12 -1.12
C ARG A 189 4.94 -15.07 -1.37
N LYS A 190 4.16 -15.23 -0.32
CA LYS A 190 2.70 -15.08 -0.38
C LYS A 190 2.34 -13.64 -0.67
N PRO A 191 1.49 -13.37 -1.68
CA PRO A 191 1.04 -12.01 -1.95
C PRO A 191 0.08 -11.53 -0.85
N LEU A 192 0.10 -10.22 -0.60
CA LEU A 192 -0.97 -9.52 0.10
C LEU A 192 -1.99 -9.07 -0.95
N LEU A 193 -3.21 -9.60 -0.87
CA LEU A 193 -4.25 -9.24 -1.83
C LEU A 193 -4.73 -7.80 -1.60
N TRP A 194 -4.71 -7.01 -2.67
CA TRP A 194 -5.44 -5.76 -2.81
C TRP A 194 -6.59 -5.99 -3.80
N ASP A 195 -7.76 -6.33 -3.31
CA ASP A 195 -8.94 -6.45 -4.14
C ASP A 195 -9.44 -5.06 -4.56
N ASN A 196 -9.45 -4.79 -5.86
CA ASN A 196 -9.99 -3.54 -6.43
C ASN A 196 -11.52 -3.59 -6.53
N THR A 197 -12.20 -3.92 -5.42
CA THR A 197 -13.65 -3.98 -5.37
C THR A 197 -14.16 -3.22 -4.13
N PRO A 198 -15.10 -2.28 -4.27
CA PRO A 198 -15.51 -1.63 -5.51
C PRO A 198 -14.45 -0.63 -6.01
N VAL A 199 -14.32 -0.50 -7.31
CA VAL A 199 -13.43 0.49 -7.93
C VAL A 199 -14.23 1.46 -8.80
N ASN A 200 -13.85 2.74 -8.81
CA ASN A 200 -14.51 3.81 -9.57
C ASN A 200 -13.64 4.38 -10.69
N ASP A 201 -12.74 3.57 -11.23
CA ASP A 201 -11.89 3.89 -12.37
C ASP A 201 -12.59 3.66 -13.73
N ALA A 202 -11.81 3.61 -14.81
CA ALA A 202 -12.32 3.35 -16.15
C ALA A 202 -13.02 1.96 -16.29
N ILE A 203 -12.65 1.01 -15.43
CA ILE A 203 -13.32 -0.30 -15.32
C ILE A 203 -13.87 -0.40 -13.90
N MET A 204 -15.19 -0.43 -13.80
CA MET A 204 -15.91 -0.58 -12.53
C MET A 204 -16.10 -2.05 -12.20
N SER A 205 -15.87 -2.44 -10.95
CA SER A 205 -16.33 -3.74 -10.45
C SER A 205 -17.79 -3.64 -10.01
N GLU A 206 -18.63 -4.60 -10.42
CA GLU A 206 -20.05 -4.61 -10.11
C GLU A 206 -20.40 -5.47 -8.88
N ALA A 207 -19.50 -6.36 -8.46
CA ALA A 207 -19.75 -7.29 -7.35
C ALA A 207 -18.54 -7.40 -6.42
N LEU A 208 -18.81 -7.64 -5.15
CA LEU A 208 -17.80 -7.99 -4.16
C LEU A 208 -17.34 -9.44 -4.37
N HIS A 209 -16.04 -9.68 -4.27
CA HIS A 209 -15.49 -11.03 -4.20
C HIS A 209 -15.70 -11.56 -2.77
N LEU A 210 -16.73 -12.36 -2.60
CA LEU A 210 -16.93 -13.11 -1.37
C LEU A 210 -16.22 -14.44 -1.53
N GLY A 211 -14.96 -14.51 -1.04
CA GLY A 211 -14.15 -15.71 -1.10
C GLY A 211 -14.70 -16.92 -0.35
#